data_6170be16d21efdcf6bfb041ac9f54c1c
#
_entry.id   6170be16d21efdcf6bfb041ac9f54c1c
#
_cell.length_a   1.000
_cell.length_b   1.000
_cell.length_c   1.000
_cell.angle_alpha   90.00
_cell.angle_beta   90.00
_cell.angle_gamma   90.00
#
_symmetry.space_group_name_H-M   'P 1'
#
loop_
_entity.id
_entity.type
_entity.pdbx_description
1 polymer ?
#
loop_
_entity_poly.entity_id
_entity_poly.type
_entity_poly.pdbx_seq_one_letter_code
_entity_poly.pdbx_strand_id
1 'polypeptide(L)'
;MKRKTMMNRLLIILFVGLISSCSNPGPGYEFMPDMYRSPSLETYGQNTYFSDSLNARKPVEGTIARNYLSTFYYDGTLDGYLEAGKKAINPYDFNESNIEEGKKLYSMFCKHCHGEFGAGGGSIGHPVYSAIPHYNDAKMLRRPNVPMNQLTAGHIFHSITYGLNAMGPHASQLNE
;
A
#
# COMPACT_ATOMS: atom_id res chain seq x y z
N MET A 1 7.50 -37.52 -56.77
CA MET A 1 6.72 -36.42 -56.15
C MET A 1 5.96 -36.82 -54.88
N LYS A 2 5.19 -37.91 -54.84
CA LYS A 2 4.38 -38.32 -53.66
C LYS A 2 5.17 -38.54 -52.36
N ARG A 3 6.42 -39.06 -52.43
CA ARG A 3 7.24 -39.35 -51.23
C ARG A 3 7.75 -38.10 -50.51
N LYS A 4 8.12 -37.02 -51.25
CA LYS A 4 8.53 -35.74 -50.65
C LYS A 4 7.35 -35.01 -49.94
N THR A 5 6.16 -35.08 -50.53
CA THR A 5 4.95 -34.49 -49.94
C THR A 5 4.52 -35.19 -48.67
N MET A 6 4.68 -36.52 -48.61
CA MET A 6 4.38 -37.31 -47.41
C MET A 6 5.36 -36.99 -46.26
N MET A 7 6.66 -36.89 -46.61
CA MET A 7 7.72 -36.54 -45.65
C MET A 7 7.52 -35.11 -45.06
N ASN A 8 7.15 -34.13 -45.89
CA ASN A 8 6.85 -32.78 -45.40
C ASN A 8 5.62 -32.75 -44.50
N ARG A 9 4.59 -33.53 -44.77
CA ARG A 9 3.41 -33.64 -43.92
C ARG A 9 3.75 -34.27 -42.55
N LEU A 10 4.59 -35.30 -42.54
CA LEU A 10 5.09 -35.92 -41.33
C LEU A 10 5.93 -34.96 -40.49
N LEU A 11 6.80 -34.15 -41.10
CA LEU A 11 7.58 -33.11 -40.40
C LEU A 11 6.70 -32.00 -39.81
N ILE A 12 5.66 -31.60 -40.51
CA ILE A 12 4.70 -30.60 -40.00
C ILE A 12 3.93 -31.15 -38.78
N ILE A 13 3.47 -32.41 -38.84
CA ILE A 13 2.77 -33.05 -37.72
C ILE A 13 3.70 -33.18 -36.50
N LEU A 14 4.95 -33.58 -36.72
CA LEU A 14 5.97 -33.67 -35.65
C LEU A 14 6.25 -32.33 -35.05
N PHE A 15 6.36 -31.26 -35.86
CA PHE A 15 6.61 -29.90 -35.40
C PHE A 15 5.43 -29.34 -34.61
N VAL A 16 4.18 -29.55 -35.04
CA VAL A 16 2.96 -29.18 -34.31
C VAL A 16 2.87 -29.93 -32.98
N GLY A 17 3.22 -31.22 -32.95
CA GLY A 17 3.27 -32.03 -31.73
C GLY A 17 4.27 -31.49 -30.69
N LEU A 18 5.45 -31.02 -31.16
CA LEU A 18 6.45 -30.42 -30.28
C LEU A 18 6.02 -29.08 -29.69
N ILE A 19 5.31 -28.27 -30.45
CA ILE A 19 4.80 -26.97 -29.96
C ILE A 19 3.68 -27.18 -28.92
N SER A 20 2.85 -28.20 -29.07
CA SER A 20 1.75 -28.51 -28.13
C SER A 20 2.25 -29.10 -26.80
N SER A 21 3.50 -29.52 -26.71
CA SER A 21 4.08 -30.14 -25.51
C SER A 21 4.38 -29.12 -24.39
N CYS A 22 4.45 -27.82 -24.69
CA CYS A 22 4.84 -26.78 -23.71
C CYS A 22 3.66 -26.12 -22.98
N SER A 23 2.44 -26.61 -23.12
CA SER A 23 1.23 -25.93 -22.61
C SER A 23 0.77 -26.34 -21.20
N ASN A 24 1.55 -27.13 -20.48
CA ASN A 24 1.16 -27.53 -19.12
C ASN A 24 1.70 -26.50 -18.09
N PRO A 25 0.84 -25.69 -17.45
CA PRO A 25 1.28 -24.69 -16.49
C PRO A 25 1.71 -25.27 -15.14
N GLY A 26 1.71 -26.59 -15.01
CA GLY A 26 2.12 -27.28 -13.79
C GLY A 26 3.56 -27.80 -13.85
N PRO A 27 4.21 -28.03 -12.69
CA PRO A 27 5.57 -28.56 -12.61
C PRO A 27 5.70 -30.02 -13.10
N GLY A 28 4.59 -30.65 -13.49
CA GLY A 28 4.55 -32.05 -13.91
C GLY A 28 4.39 -33.02 -12.73
N TYR A 29 4.93 -34.25 -12.92
CA TYR A 29 4.92 -35.24 -11.83
C TYR A 29 6.07 -34.95 -10.88
N GLU A 30 5.76 -34.78 -9.61
CA GLU A 30 6.71 -34.52 -8.53
C GLU A 30 6.76 -35.72 -7.60
N PHE A 31 7.95 -36.06 -7.11
CA PHE A 31 8.11 -37.08 -6.10
C PHE A 31 7.87 -36.48 -4.72
N MET A 32 6.85 -36.97 -4.00
CA MET A 32 6.44 -36.47 -2.69
C MET A 32 6.22 -34.94 -2.66
N PRO A 33 5.23 -34.41 -3.40
CA PRO A 33 5.00 -32.96 -3.47
C PRO A 33 4.58 -32.34 -2.12
N ASP A 34 4.19 -33.17 -1.15
CA ASP A 34 3.73 -32.78 0.20
C ASP A 34 2.82 -31.53 0.16
N MET A 35 3.23 -30.43 0.80
CA MET A 35 2.52 -29.16 0.77
C MET A 35 3.14 -28.14 -0.20
N TYR A 36 3.73 -28.58 -1.27
CA TYR A 36 4.21 -27.68 -2.34
C TYR A 36 3.11 -26.75 -2.84
N ARG A 37 1.88 -27.25 -2.91
CA ARG A 37 0.68 -26.43 -3.05
C ARG A 37 -0.09 -26.47 -1.75
N SER A 38 -0.20 -25.34 -1.09
CA SER A 38 -0.97 -25.23 0.15
C SER A 38 -2.42 -25.66 -0.10
N PRO A 39 -2.97 -26.60 0.71
CA PRO A 39 -4.39 -26.93 0.68
C PRO A 39 -5.26 -25.79 1.23
N SER A 40 -4.69 -24.90 2.03
CA SER A 40 -5.37 -23.71 2.53
C SER A 40 -5.28 -22.57 1.51
N LEU A 41 -6.26 -21.69 1.54
CA LEU A 41 -6.33 -20.53 0.63
C LEU A 41 -5.25 -19.51 0.99
N GLU A 42 -4.41 -19.17 0.04
CA GLU A 42 -3.41 -18.12 0.16
C GLU A 42 -4.06 -16.74 0.03
N THR A 43 -3.61 -15.76 0.83
CA THR A 43 -4.23 -14.43 0.92
C THR A 43 -4.41 -13.75 -0.43
N TYR A 44 -3.40 -13.83 -1.30
CA TYR A 44 -3.42 -13.22 -2.63
C TYR A 44 -3.64 -14.24 -3.76
N GLY A 45 -3.92 -15.50 -3.43
CA GLY A 45 -4.29 -16.53 -4.40
C GLY A 45 -5.71 -16.33 -4.91
N GLN A 46 -5.97 -16.87 -6.10
CA GLN A 46 -7.33 -16.94 -6.63
C GLN A 46 -8.08 -18.15 -6.08
N ASN A 47 -9.39 -18.02 -5.89
CA ASN A 47 -10.25 -19.13 -5.50
C ASN A 47 -11.60 -19.06 -6.25
N THR A 48 -12.34 -20.16 -6.22
CA THR A 48 -13.67 -20.29 -6.81
C THR A 48 -14.79 -20.34 -5.77
N TYR A 49 -14.45 -20.23 -4.47
CA TYR A 49 -15.43 -20.33 -3.38
C TYR A 49 -16.18 -19.03 -3.15
N PHE A 50 -15.52 -17.89 -3.39
CA PHE A 50 -16.12 -16.57 -3.23
C PHE A 50 -16.43 -15.96 -4.59
N SER A 51 -17.54 -15.25 -4.69
CA SER A 51 -17.99 -14.62 -5.95
C SER A 51 -17.01 -13.58 -6.51
N ASP A 52 -16.22 -12.95 -5.65
CA ASP A 52 -15.19 -11.98 -5.99
C ASP A 52 -13.81 -12.63 -6.22
N SER A 53 -13.71 -13.95 -6.06
CA SER A 53 -12.46 -14.73 -6.16
C SER A 53 -11.32 -14.27 -5.24
N LEU A 54 -11.61 -13.45 -4.23
CA LEU A 54 -10.61 -12.89 -3.31
C LEU A 54 -10.55 -13.68 -2.01
N ASN A 55 -9.34 -14.05 -1.58
CA ASN A 55 -9.09 -14.70 -0.29
C ASN A 55 -8.87 -13.69 0.84
N ALA A 56 -8.34 -12.50 0.52
CA ALA A 56 -8.18 -11.41 1.49
C ALA A 56 -9.54 -10.77 1.77
N ARG A 57 -10.28 -11.36 2.73
CA ARG A 57 -11.62 -10.88 3.12
C ARG A 57 -11.53 -9.68 4.04
N LYS A 58 -12.40 -8.69 3.80
CA LYS A 58 -12.58 -7.60 4.76
C LYS A 58 -13.22 -8.17 6.05
N PRO A 59 -12.77 -7.72 7.22
CA PRO A 59 -13.43 -8.06 8.48
C PRO A 59 -14.91 -7.64 8.46
N VAL A 60 -15.73 -8.30 9.25
CA VAL A 60 -17.12 -7.91 9.46
C VAL A 60 -17.14 -6.52 10.08
N GLU A 61 -18.09 -5.67 9.65
CA GLU A 61 -18.25 -4.33 10.19
C GLU A 61 -18.41 -4.35 11.73
N GLY A 62 -17.73 -3.45 12.42
CA GLY A 62 -17.69 -3.41 13.88
C GLY A 62 -16.67 -4.33 14.53
N THR A 63 -15.91 -5.13 13.75
CA THR A 63 -14.83 -5.95 14.30
C THR A 63 -13.60 -5.08 14.58
N ILE A 64 -13.02 -5.25 15.77
CA ILE A 64 -11.77 -4.61 16.16
C ILE A 64 -10.67 -5.68 16.18
N ALA A 65 -9.58 -5.44 15.45
CA ALA A 65 -8.44 -6.35 15.48
C ALA A 65 -7.82 -6.39 16.88
N ARG A 66 -7.29 -7.56 17.27
CA ARG A 66 -6.61 -7.68 18.56
C ARG A 66 -5.42 -6.71 18.62
N ASN A 67 -5.30 -5.98 19.71
CA ASN A 67 -4.31 -4.92 19.94
C ASN A 67 -4.44 -3.69 19.00
N TYR A 68 -5.58 -3.54 18.35
CA TYR A 68 -5.84 -2.41 17.47
C TYR A 68 -7.11 -1.68 17.93
N LEU A 69 -7.04 -1.08 19.10
CA LEU A 69 -8.08 -0.15 19.56
C LEU A 69 -7.61 1.26 19.21
N SER A 70 -8.14 1.79 18.11
CA SER A 70 -7.85 3.18 17.74
C SER A 70 -8.32 4.13 18.84
N THR A 71 -7.48 5.06 19.22
CA THR A 71 -7.81 6.18 20.11
C THR A 71 -8.17 7.45 19.34
N PHE A 72 -8.05 7.40 18.00
CA PHE A 72 -8.33 8.51 17.11
C PHE A 72 -9.74 8.38 16.51
N TYR A 73 -10.72 9.05 17.14
CA TYR A 73 -12.16 8.91 16.83
C TYR A 73 -12.70 9.96 15.85
N TYR A 74 -11.84 10.64 15.11
CA TYR A 74 -12.25 11.64 14.12
C TYR A 74 -12.48 10.97 12.77
N ASP A 75 -13.51 11.39 12.05
CA ASP A 75 -13.80 10.85 10.72
C ASP A 75 -12.93 11.48 9.61
N GLY A 76 -12.92 10.88 8.42
CA GLY A 76 -12.12 11.33 7.29
C GLY A 76 -12.66 12.58 6.57
N THR A 77 -13.60 13.32 7.16
CA THR A 77 -14.20 14.53 6.58
C THR A 77 -13.39 15.80 6.89
N LEU A 78 -13.75 16.90 6.23
CA LEU A 78 -13.17 18.21 6.55
C LEU A 78 -13.48 18.62 8.00
N ASP A 79 -14.68 18.34 8.47
CA ASP A 79 -15.07 18.65 9.85
C ASP A 79 -14.28 17.82 10.85
N GLY A 80 -14.08 16.52 10.57
CA GLY A 80 -13.19 15.65 11.35
C GLY A 80 -11.75 16.15 11.38
N TYR A 81 -11.22 16.64 10.26
CA TYR A 81 -9.88 17.25 10.19
C TYR A 81 -9.77 18.49 11.08
N LEU A 82 -10.77 19.40 11.01
CA LEU A 82 -10.79 20.63 11.81
C LEU A 82 -10.97 20.32 13.31
N GLU A 83 -11.79 19.33 13.63
CA GLU A 83 -12.02 18.91 15.00
C GLU A 83 -10.78 18.23 15.60
N ALA A 84 -10.15 17.32 14.86
CA ALA A 84 -8.89 16.70 15.24
C ALA A 84 -7.81 17.75 15.52
N GLY A 85 -7.68 18.73 14.63
CA GLY A 85 -6.72 19.81 14.82
C GLY A 85 -6.93 20.65 16.08
N LYS A 86 -8.17 20.76 16.55
CA LYS A 86 -8.52 21.50 17.77
C LYS A 86 -8.38 20.67 19.05
N LYS A 87 -8.68 19.38 18.99
CA LYS A 87 -8.88 18.53 20.17
C LYS A 87 -7.89 17.41 20.33
N ALA A 88 -7.33 16.88 19.24
CA ALA A 88 -6.42 15.76 19.33
C ALA A 88 -5.07 16.19 19.89
N ILE A 89 -4.60 15.45 20.88
CA ILE A 89 -3.34 15.69 21.57
C ILE A 89 -2.43 14.51 21.23
N ASN A 90 -1.14 14.77 20.97
CA ASN A 90 -0.15 13.74 20.82
C ASN A 90 -0.02 12.98 22.16
N PRO A 91 -0.25 11.65 22.19
CA PRO A 91 -0.15 10.87 23.42
C PRO A 91 1.29 10.60 23.85
N TYR A 92 2.26 10.85 22.97
CA TYR A 92 3.68 10.57 23.22
C TYR A 92 4.42 11.83 23.64
N ASP A 93 5.26 11.70 24.64
CA ASP A 93 6.17 12.76 25.06
C ASP A 93 7.29 12.99 24.05
N PHE A 94 7.73 14.23 23.91
CA PHE A 94 8.89 14.61 23.11
C PHE A 94 10.18 14.26 23.86
N ASN A 95 10.54 12.98 23.86
CA ASN A 95 11.80 12.48 24.37
C ASN A 95 12.66 11.92 23.23
N GLU A 96 13.93 11.73 23.49
CA GLU A 96 14.91 11.29 22.48
C GLU A 96 14.52 9.96 21.83
N SER A 97 14.02 9.01 22.62
CA SER A 97 13.59 7.69 22.11
C SER A 97 12.44 7.79 21.14
N ASN A 98 11.40 8.57 21.46
CA ASN A 98 10.22 8.74 20.59
C ASN A 98 10.57 9.52 19.33
N ILE A 99 11.46 10.51 19.44
CA ILE A 99 11.95 11.28 18.28
C ILE A 99 12.76 10.37 17.34
N GLU A 100 13.63 9.52 17.86
CA GLU A 100 14.42 8.60 17.03
C GLU A 100 13.55 7.56 16.33
N GLU A 101 12.53 7.04 17.01
CA GLU A 101 11.56 6.13 16.38
C GLU A 101 10.75 6.84 15.30
N GLY A 102 10.25 8.03 15.57
CA GLY A 102 9.57 8.88 14.58
C GLY A 102 10.44 9.18 13.36
N LYS A 103 11.74 9.39 13.57
CA LYS A 103 12.72 9.60 12.49
C LYS A 103 12.88 8.35 11.61
N LYS A 104 12.87 7.16 12.20
CA LYS A 104 12.91 5.90 11.44
C LYS A 104 11.66 5.74 10.59
N LEU A 105 10.48 5.94 11.18
CA LEU A 105 9.21 5.86 10.47
C LEU A 105 9.12 6.90 9.36
N TYR A 106 9.53 8.13 9.62
CA TYR A 106 9.61 9.19 8.61
C TYR A 106 10.50 8.79 7.43
N SER A 107 11.66 8.20 7.72
CA SER A 107 12.60 7.76 6.68
C SER A 107 12.03 6.64 5.82
N MET A 108 11.21 5.77 6.39
CA MET A 108 10.58 4.65 5.67
C MET A 108 9.36 5.07 4.84
N PHE A 109 8.51 5.96 5.36
CA PHE A 109 7.20 6.22 4.77
C PHE A 109 7.02 7.62 4.17
N CYS A 110 7.75 8.63 4.63
CA CYS A 110 7.48 10.02 4.32
C CYS A 110 8.55 10.69 3.46
N LYS A 111 9.82 10.32 3.69
CA LYS A 111 10.99 10.96 3.09
C LYS A 111 10.98 10.99 1.56
N HIS A 112 10.43 9.96 0.91
CA HIS A 112 10.44 9.88 -0.56
C HIS A 112 9.60 10.95 -1.24
N CYS A 113 8.60 11.48 -0.56
CA CYS A 113 7.82 12.61 -1.04
C CYS A 113 8.27 13.91 -0.38
N HIS A 114 8.39 13.92 0.96
CA HIS A 114 8.63 15.13 1.74
C HIS A 114 10.10 15.56 1.86
N GLY A 115 11.03 14.74 1.32
CA GLY A 115 12.47 15.01 1.44
C GLY A 115 13.02 14.69 2.83
N GLU A 116 14.32 14.76 2.98
CA GLU A 116 15.02 14.36 4.23
C GLU A 116 14.67 15.24 5.43
N PHE A 117 14.40 16.52 5.17
CA PHE A 117 14.15 17.53 6.20
C PHE A 117 12.75 18.14 6.13
N GLY A 118 11.81 17.48 5.44
CA GLY A 118 10.45 18.00 5.28
C GLY A 118 10.36 19.25 4.40
N ALA A 119 11.36 19.47 3.56
CA ALA A 119 11.44 20.63 2.67
C ALA A 119 10.89 20.35 1.26
N GLY A 120 10.23 19.22 1.05
CA GLY A 120 9.89 18.72 -0.27
C GLY A 120 11.11 18.19 -1.03
N GLY A 121 10.96 17.94 -2.32
CA GLY A 121 12.08 17.47 -3.15
C GLY A 121 12.55 16.05 -2.82
N GLY A 122 11.65 15.19 -2.38
CA GLY A 122 11.94 13.77 -2.21
C GLY A 122 12.25 13.06 -3.52
N SER A 123 12.58 11.78 -3.47
CA SER A 123 12.98 10.97 -4.63
C SER A 123 11.87 10.72 -5.65
N ILE A 124 10.60 10.92 -5.27
CA ILE A 124 9.46 10.77 -6.17
C ILE A 124 9.25 12.06 -6.98
N GLY A 125 9.78 12.08 -8.21
CA GLY A 125 9.69 13.22 -9.12
C GLY A 125 8.50 13.16 -10.07
N HIS A 126 7.26 13.07 -9.56
CA HIS A 126 6.08 13.05 -10.41
C HIS A 126 5.32 14.39 -10.35
N PRO A 127 4.78 14.93 -11.48
CA PRO A 127 4.08 16.22 -11.51
C PRO A 127 2.93 16.36 -10.51
N VAL A 128 2.22 15.27 -10.18
CA VAL A 128 1.15 15.23 -9.15
C VAL A 128 1.68 15.64 -7.78
N TYR A 129 2.95 15.39 -7.50
CA TYR A 129 3.59 15.70 -6.21
C TYR A 129 4.43 16.98 -6.24
N SER A 130 4.28 17.82 -7.28
CA SER A 130 5.03 19.08 -7.42
C SER A 130 4.73 20.11 -6.31
N ALA A 131 3.59 20.00 -5.66
CA ALA A 131 3.12 20.96 -4.63
C ALA A 131 3.28 20.45 -3.18
N ILE A 132 4.25 19.55 -2.93
CA ILE A 132 4.53 19.08 -1.57
C ILE A 132 5.01 20.27 -0.70
N PRO A 133 4.34 20.56 0.43
CA PRO A 133 4.67 21.72 1.23
C PRO A 133 5.97 21.51 2.04
N HIS A 134 6.69 22.59 2.26
CA HIS A 134 7.72 22.65 3.28
C HIS A 134 7.08 22.69 4.67
N TYR A 135 7.50 21.88 5.60
CA TYR A 135 6.94 21.88 6.95
C TYR A 135 7.18 23.21 7.70
N ASN A 136 8.26 23.91 7.39
CA ASN A 136 8.58 25.22 7.95
C ASN A 136 7.96 26.40 7.17
N ASP A 137 7.03 26.16 6.24
CA ASP A 137 6.39 27.22 5.48
C ASP A 137 5.49 28.07 6.42
N ALA A 138 5.89 29.33 6.59
CA ALA A 138 5.19 30.30 7.41
C ALA A 138 4.29 31.25 6.59
N LYS A 139 4.25 31.11 5.27
CA LYS A 139 3.61 32.09 4.37
C LYS A 139 2.33 31.57 3.74
N MET A 140 2.38 30.38 3.18
CA MET A 140 1.22 29.83 2.45
C MET A 140 0.20 29.27 3.42
N LEU A 141 -1.01 29.80 3.38
CA LEU A 141 -2.10 29.29 4.18
C LEU A 141 -2.57 27.92 3.67
N ARG A 142 -2.72 27.01 4.59
CA ARG A 142 -3.24 25.64 4.39
C ARG A 142 -4.64 25.53 4.98
N ARG A 143 -5.27 24.38 4.90
CA ARG A 143 -6.40 24.09 5.80
C ARG A 143 -5.84 24.01 7.22
N PRO A 144 -6.43 24.58 8.19
CA PRO A 144 -7.62 25.37 8.38
C PRO A 144 -7.38 26.90 8.32
N ASN A 145 -6.74 27.39 7.31
CA ASN A 145 -6.40 28.81 7.11
C ASN A 145 -5.23 29.30 8.00
N VAL A 146 -4.30 28.40 8.28
CA VAL A 146 -3.02 28.71 8.95
C VAL A 146 -1.85 28.22 8.11
N PRO A 147 -0.63 28.77 8.26
CA PRO A 147 0.54 28.27 7.56
C PRO A 147 0.95 26.88 8.06
N MET A 148 1.75 26.19 7.23
CA MET A 148 2.14 24.78 7.49
C MET A 148 2.80 24.59 8.85
N ASN A 149 3.68 25.50 9.26
CA ASN A 149 4.39 25.44 10.54
C ASN A 149 3.52 25.68 11.77
N GLN A 150 2.24 26.04 11.58
CA GLN A 150 1.26 26.23 12.67
C GLN A 150 0.21 25.10 12.72
N LEU A 151 0.30 24.11 11.85
CA LEU A 151 -0.58 22.93 11.93
C LEU A 151 -0.28 22.16 13.22
N THR A 152 -1.35 21.81 13.92
CA THR A 152 -1.24 21.02 15.15
C THR A 152 -1.00 19.54 14.87
N ALA A 153 -0.58 18.79 15.89
CA ALA A 153 -0.40 17.35 15.80
C ALA A 153 -1.67 16.64 15.29
N GLY A 154 -2.85 17.08 15.70
CA GLY A 154 -4.12 16.50 15.25
C GLY A 154 -4.37 16.67 13.75
N HIS A 155 -4.06 17.83 13.16
CA HIS A 155 -4.15 18.03 11.71
C HIS A 155 -3.18 17.10 10.95
N ILE A 156 -1.95 16.98 11.45
CA ILE A 156 -0.91 16.16 10.83
C ILE A 156 -1.32 14.68 10.90
N PHE A 157 -1.72 14.22 12.08
CA PHE A 157 -2.13 12.83 12.28
C PHE A 157 -3.36 12.47 11.46
N HIS A 158 -4.36 13.37 11.37
CA HIS A 158 -5.52 13.16 10.50
C HIS A 158 -5.10 13.00 9.02
N SER A 159 -4.15 13.82 8.55
CA SER A 159 -3.64 13.73 7.18
C SER A 159 -2.89 12.43 6.92
N ILE A 160 -2.16 11.93 7.91
CA ILE A 160 -1.48 10.62 7.83
C ILE A 160 -2.52 9.49 7.79
N THR A 161 -3.56 9.58 8.61
CA THR A 161 -4.59 8.54 8.74
C THR A 161 -5.45 8.42 7.49
N TYR A 162 -5.99 9.53 7.00
CA TYR A 162 -7.00 9.55 5.93
C TYR A 162 -6.47 10.00 4.56
N GLY A 163 -5.25 10.52 4.54
CA GLY A 163 -4.72 11.21 3.36
C GLY A 163 -5.20 12.65 3.25
N LEU A 164 -4.55 13.42 2.39
CA LEU A 164 -4.93 14.80 2.09
C LEU A 164 -4.51 15.16 0.66
N ASN A 165 -5.48 15.50 -0.21
CA ASN A 165 -5.25 15.79 -1.61
C ASN A 165 -4.53 14.62 -2.34
N ALA A 166 -3.31 14.83 -2.84
CA ALA A 166 -2.51 13.80 -3.49
C ALA A 166 -1.78 12.86 -2.51
N MET A 167 -1.77 13.17 -1.21
CA MET A 167 -1.21 12.29 -0.20
C MET A 167 -2.20 11.17 0.12
N GLY A 168 -1.81 9.91 -0.10
CA GLY A 168 -2.60 8.75 0.27
C GLY A 168 -2.65 8.50 1.79
N PRO A 169 -3.62 7.72 2.28
CA PRO A 169 -3.70 7.33 3.69
C PRO A 169 -2.59 6.32 4.06
N HIS A 170 -2.06 6.43 5.25
CA HIS A 170 -1.00 5.57 5.77
C HIS A 170 -1.44 4.72 7.00
N ALA A 171 -2.70 4.82 7.41
CA ALA A 171 -3.22 4.09 8.56
C ALA A 171 -3.09 2.56 8.48
N SER A 172 -3.01 2.00 7.26
CA SER A 172 -2.78 0.56 7.07
C SER A 172 -1.33 0.13 7.26
N GLN A 173 -0.40 1.07 7.34
CA GLN A 173 1.05 0.84 7.36
C GLN A 173 1.68 1.30 8.67
N LEU A 174 1.03 2.19 9.40
CA LEU A 174 1.48 2.77 10.65
C LEU A 174 0.45 2.47 11.74
N ASN A 175 0.90 1.96 12.87
CA ASN A 175 0.08 1.85 14.07
C ASN A 175 0.02 3.21 14.78
N GLU A 176 -1.05 3.41 15.59
CA GLU A 176 -1.18 4.57 16.47
C GLU A 176 -0.15 4.55 17.59
#